data_2f339e120d94e79ffc67a6a5a9d6007b
#
_entry.id   2f339e120d94e79ffc67a6a5a9d6007b
#
_cell.length_a   1.000
_cell.length_b   1.000
_cell.length_c   1.000
_cell.angle_alpha   90.00
_cell.angle_beta   90.00
_cell.angle_gamma   90.00
#
_symmetry.space_group_name_H-M   'P 1'
#
loop_
_entity.id
_entity.type
_entity.pdbx_description
1 polymer ?
#
loop_
_entity_poly.entity_id
_entity_poly.type
_entity_poly.pdbx_seq_one_letter_code
_entity_poly.pdbx_strand_id
1 'polypeptide(L)'
;DPEMSRGLGDVYKRQVWYQLVELMKKADSRVKLHTPYIICNDYMYEGLKSVCDSVDDVSLMTNSVANNGNPFGSADYYVNKNRILGTGIDVWEYEGGYSYHGKSVLIDDNISVIGSFNIDMRSAYLDTELMLVIDSKDINRELNRSMEGYEMVARKADKDGSYDNPYNVKPVELSSYRERQMKLIKNFALWARYLF
;
A
#
# COMPACT_ATOMS: atom_id res chain seq x y z
N ASP A 1 14.28 23.30 -23.25
CA ASP A 1 14.91 22.48 -22.21
C ASP A 1 14.01 21.26 -21.93
N PRO A 2 14.49 20.03 -22.23
CA PRO A 2 13.69 18.81 -22.03
C PRO A 2 13.33 18.56 -20.55
N GLU A 3 14.06 19.15 -19.62
CA GLU A 3 13.79 18.98 -18.17
C GLU A 3 12.60 19.84 -17.69
N MET A 4 12.39 21.03 -18.25
CA MET A 4 11.22 21.85 -17.90
C MET A 4 9.90 21.27 -18.43
N SER A 5 9.92 20.62 -19.58
CA SER A 5 8.76 19.93 -20.15
C SER A 5 8.37 18.67 -19.33
N ARG A 6 9.35 17.99 -18.74
CA ARG A 6 9.09 16.87 -17.82
C ARG A 6 8.54 17.34 -16.47
N GLY A 7 8.98 18.51 -15.98
CA GLY A 7 8.61 19.01 -14.66
C GLY A 7 7.12 19.30 -14.48
N LEU A 8 6.46 19.93 -15.45
CA LEU A 8 5.03 20.26 -15.37
C LEU A 8 4.15 19.00 -15.52
N GLY A 9 4.46 18.11 -16.46
CA GLY A 9 3.73 16.85 -16.61
C GLY A 9 3.85 15.93 -15.38
N ASP A 10 5.03 15.87 -14.79
CA ASP A 10 5.28 15.08 -13.58
C ASP A 10 4.60 15.64 -12.33
N VAL A 11 4.50 16.95 -12.19
CA VAL A 11 3.80 17.59 -11.06
C VAL A 11 2.30 17.29 -11.11
N TYR A 12 1.68 17.37 -12.29
CA TYR A 12 0.25 17.03 -12.42
C TYR A 12 -0.04 15.56 -12.22
N LYS A 13 0.83 14.65 -12.65
CA LYS A 13 0.63 13.20 -12.53
C LYS A 13 0.83 12.68 -11.11
N ARG A 14 1.62 13.36 -10.27
CA ARG A 14 1.87 12.96 -8.88
C ARG A 14 0.92 13.59 -7.86
N GLN A 15 -0.05 14.38 -8.31
CA GLN A 15 -0.88 15.19 -7.40
C GLN A 15 -1.63 14.36 -6.38
N VAL A 16 -2.23 13.22 -6.77
CA VAL A 16 -2.98 12.38 -5.83
C VAL A 16 -2.06 11.85 -4.74
N TRP A 17 -0.91 11.29 -5.10
CA TRP A 17 0.05 10.80 -4.11
C TRP A 17 0.56 11.92 -3.20
N TYR A 18 0.99 13.04 -3.77
CA TYR A 18 1.47 14.19 -3.02
C TYR A 18 0.41 14.69 -2.02
N GLN A 19 -0.82 14.92 -2.49
CA GLN A 19 -1.91 15.41 -1.63
C GLN A 19 -2.25 14.41 -0.53
N LEU A 20 -2.22 13.11 -0.85
CA LEU A 20 -2.48 12.06 0.13
C LEU A 20 -1.39 12.03 1.21
N VAL A 21 -0.11 12.12 0.84
CA VAL A 21 1.01 12.20 1.79
C VAL A 21 0.90 13.44 2.69
N GLU A 22 0.65 14.63 2.10
CA GLU A 22 0.50 15.86 2.86
C GLU A 22 -0.74 15.86 3.78
N LEU A 23 -1.80 15.14 3.40
CA LEU A 23 -2.96 14.95 4.26
C LEU A 23 -2.64 14.01 5.42
N MET A 24 -2.01 12.87 5.15
CA MET A 24 -1.62 11.88 6.17
C MET A 24 -0.65 12.46 7.20
N LYS A 25 0.31 13.27 6.79
CA LYS A 25 1.27 13.95 7.69
C LYS A 25 0.62 14.91 8.70
N LYS A 26 -0.63 15.30 8.48
CA LYS A 26 -1.40 16.16 9.40
C LYS A 26 -2.16 15.37 10.46
N ALA A 27 -2.05 14.06 10.46
CA ALA A 27 -2.67 13.24 11.50
C ALA A 27 -2.09 13.58 12.89
N ASP A 28 -2.95 13.66 13.86
CA ASP A 28 -2.57 13.91 15.25
C ASP A 28 -2.06 12.64 15.94
N SER A 29 -2.52 11.46 15.51
CA SER A 29 -2.25 10.21 16.21
C SER A 29 -2.08 8.99 15.32
N ARG A 30 -2.87 8.86 14.28
CA ARG A 30 -2.95 7.59 13.53
C ARG A 30 -3.22 7.76 12.05
N VAL A 31 -2.55 6.93 11.25
CA VAL A 31 -2.87 6.70 9.82
C VAL A 31 -2.98 5.21 9.55
N LYS A 32 -4.09 4.77 8.98
CA LYS A 32 -4.32 3.38 8.58
C LYS A 32 -4.61 3.32 7.08
N LEU A 33 -3.81 2.56 6.33
CA LEU A 33 -3.92 2.41 4.88
C LEU A 33 -4.30 0.99 4.50
N HIS A 34 -5.20 0.83 3.53
CA HIS A 34 -5.46 -0.43 2.85
C HIS A 34 -5.25 -0.27 1.35
N THR A 35 -4.45 -1.14 0.75
CA THR A 35 -4.17 -1.18 -0.69
C THR A 35 -3.98 -2.61 -1.17
N PRO A 36 -4.37 -2.97 -2.40
CA PRO A 36 -4.23 -4.36 -2.88
C PRO A 36 -2.79 -4.78 -3.09
N TYR A 37 -1.89 -3.84 -3.41
CA TYR A 37 -0.46 -4.05 -3.63
C TYR A 37 0.31 -2.74 -3.51
N ILE A 38 1.63 -2.86 -3.40
CA ILE A 38 2.56 -1.75 -3.23
C ILE A 38 3.67 -1.91 -4.26
N ILE A 39 3.78 -0.95 -5.20
CA ILE A 39 4.83 -0.91 -6.22
C ILE A 39 5.39 0.51 -6.26
N CYS A 40 6.29 0.82 -5.33
CA CYS A 40 6.78 2.18 -5.11
C CYS A 40 8.12 2.44 -5.80
N ASN A 41 8.31 3.66 -6.29
CA ASN A 41 9.63 4.22 -6.58
C ASN A 41 10.19 4.98 -5.36
N ASP A 42 11.38 5.55 -5.51
CA ASP A 42 12.07 6.27 -4.42
C ASP A 42 11.22 7.41 -3.85
N TYR A 43 10.59 8.21 -4.70
CA TYR A 43 9.71 9.30 -4.29
C TYR A 43 8.51 8.81 -3.44
N MET A 44 7.93 7.67 -3.80
CA MET A 44 6.81 7.10 -3.04
C MET A 44 7.27 6.51 -1.70
N TYR A 45 8.44 5.89 -1.65
CA TYR A 45 9.05 5.44 -0.39
C TYR A 45 9.39 6.59 0.54
N GLU A 46 9.94 7.69 0.00
CA GLU A 46 10.19 8.92 0.76
C GLU A 46 8.89 9.50 1.31
N GLY A 47 7.81 9.46 0.53
CA GLY A 47 6.48 9.86 0.98
C GLY A 47 5.99 9.02 2.18
N LEU A 48 6.03 7.68 2.07
CA LEU A 48 5.66 6.79 3.19
C LEU A 48 6.52 7.05 4.43
N LYS A 49 7.84 7.16 4.23
CA LYS A 49 8.77 7.45 5.33
C LYS A 49 8.42 8.78 6.00
N SER A 50 8.13 9.83 5.23
CA SER A 50 7.80 11.15 5.78
C SER A 50 6.52 11.14 6.62
N VAL A 51 5.54 10.28 6.27
CA VAL A 51 4.35 10.06 7.11
C VAL A 51 4.74 9.37 8.42
N CYS A 52 5.55 8.30 8.37
CA CYS A 52 6.01 7.60 9.57
C CYS A 52 6.92 8.47 10.47
N ASP A 53 7.65 9.41 9.89
CA ASP A 53 8.45 10.38 10.65
C ASP A 53 7.58 11.46 11.34
N SER A 54 6.32 11.63 10.89
CA SER A 54 5.40 12.67 11.38
C SER A 54 4.32 12.14 12.31
N VAL A 55 3.98 10.85 12.22
CA VAL A 55 2.85 10.21 12.91
C VAL A 55 3.32 8.93 13.57
N ASP A 56 2.97 8.72 14.84
CA ASP A 56 3.49 7.61 15.65
C ASP A 56 2.88 6.25 15.25
N ASP A 57 1.58 6.21 14.91
CA ASP A 57 0.86 4.97 14.54
C ASP A 57 0.52 5.00 13.05
N VAL A 58 1.36 4.38 12.22
CA VAL A 58 1.13 4.26 10.78
C VAL A 58 1.14 2.80 10.37
N SER A 59 -0.01 2.31 9.92
CA SER A 59 -0.18 0.93 9.49
C SER A 59 -0.70 0.82 8.06
N LEU A 60 -0.32 -0.26 7.38
CA LEU A 60 -0.73 -0.55 6.02
C LEU A 60 -1.08 -2.04 5.89
N MET A 61 -2.27 -2.35 5.39
CA MET A 61 -2.62 -3.71 4.99
C MET A 61 -2.56 -3.86 3.47
N THR A 62 -1.91 -4.93 3.04
CA THR A 62 -1.87 -5.36 1.63
C THR A 62 -2.05 -6.87 1.52
N ASN A 63 -2.27 -7.40 0.33
CA ASN A 63 -2.29 -8.85 0.16
C ASN A 63 -0.92 -9.46 0.44
N SER A 64 -0.90 -10.63 1.10
CA SER A 64 0.32 -11.44 1.15
C SER A 64 0.76 -11.85 -0.27
N VAL A 65 2.01 -12.25 -0.40
CA VAL A 65 2.56 -12.72 -1.67
C VAL A 65 1.73 -13.84 -2.29
N ALA A 66 1.25 -14.77 -1.47
CA ALA A 66 0.46 -15.91 -1.92
C ALA A 66 -1.00 -15.54 -2.24
N ASN A 67 -1.56 -14.59 -1.50
CA ASN A 67 -2.97 -14.18 -1.61
C ASN A 67 -3.23 -13.13 -2.69
N ASN A 68 -2.20 -12.46 -3.21
CA ASN A 68 -2.35 -11.38 -4.18
C ASN A 68 -2.73 -11.91 -5.57
N GLY A 69 -3.85 -11.42 -6.14
CA GLY A 69 -4.33 -11.78 -7.47
C GLY A 69 -3.43 -11.29 -8.61
N ASN A 70 -2.62 -10.23 -8.37
CA ASN A 70 -1.69 -9.67 -9.35
C ASN A 70 -0.28 -10.28 -9.17
N PRO A 71 0.22 -11.12 -10.11
CA PRO A 71 1.53 -11.74 -9.98
C PRO A 71 2.70 -10.75 -10.02
N PHE A 72 2.54 -9.62 -10.70
CA PHE A 72 3.57 -8.55 -10.72
C PHE A 72 3.61 -7.82 -9.37
N GLY A 73 2.46 -7.46 -8.83
CA GLY A 73 2.36 -6.89 -7.49
C GLY A 73 2.93 -7.81 -6.41
N SER A 74 2.67 -9.13 -6.51
CA SER A 74 3.26 -10.14 -5.61
C SER A 74 4.78 -10.16 -5.71
N ALA A 75 5.31 -10.18 -6.96
CA ALA A 75 6.75 -10.27 -7.18
C ALA A 75 7.49 -9.00 -6.73
N ASP A 76 6.93 -7.82 -7.01
CA ASP A 76 7.51 -6.54 -6.56
C ASP A 76 7.48 -6.44 -5.03
N TYR A 77 6.37 -6.76 -4.40
CA TYR A 77 6.24 -6.77 -2.93
C TYR A 77 7.24 -7.73 -2.30
N TYR A 78 7.36 -8.97 -2.83
CA TYR A 78 8.31 -9.94 -2.33
C TYR A 78 9.76 -9.43 -2.34
N VAL A 79 10.16 -8.73 -3.41
CA VAL A 79 11.51 -8.18 -3.54
C VAL A 79 11.74 -6.96 -2.65
N ASN A 80 10.72 -6.11 -2.51
CA ASN A 80 10.86 -4.80 -1.88
C ASN A 80 10.28 -4.75 -0.44
N LYS A 81 9.79 -5.86 0.11
CA LYS A 81 9.18 -5.92 1.45
C LYS A 81 10.04 -5.26 2.52
N ASN A 82 11.33 -5.60 2.58
CA ASN A 82 12.24 -5.01 3.57
C ASN A 82 12.41 -3.51 3.39
N ARG A 83 12.29 -3.01 2.17
CA ARG A 83 12.35 -1.58 1.90
C ARG A 83 11.08 -0.87 2.40
N ILE A 84 9.92 -1.49 2.21
CA ILE A 84 8.64 -0.98 2.73
C ILE A 84 8.70 -0.92 4.26
N LEU A 85 9.06 -2.03 4.91
CA LEU A 85 9.25 -2.09 6.37
C LEU A 85 10.32 -1.10 6.86
N GLY A 86 11.32 -0.80 6.02
CA GLY A 86 12.37 0.19 6.29
C GLY A 86 11.86 1.62 6.37
N THR A 87 10.69 1.96 5.84
CA THR A 87 10.06 3.28 6.00
C THR A 87 9.55 3.53 7.42
N GLY A 88 9.39 2.50 8.22
CA GLY A 88 8.83 2.57 9.57
C GLY A 88 7.35 2.18 9.66
N ILE A 89 6.69 1.93 8.52
CA ILE A 89 5.28 1.55 8.46
C ILE A 89 5.08 0.13 8.96
N ASP A 90 4.05 -0.09 9.76
CA ASP A 90 3.58 -1.42 10.16
C ASP A 90 2.83 -2.08 9.02
N VAL A 91 3.31 -3.23 8.55
CA VAL A 91 2.71 -3.91 7.38
C VAL A 91 1.95 -5.15 7.81
N TRP A 92 0.67 -5.20 7.45
CA TRP A 92 -0.22 -6.34 7.65
C TRP A 92 -0.45 -7.05 6.31
N GLU A 93 -0.14 -8.33 6.26
CA GLU A 93 -0.34 -9.19 5.09
C GLU A 93 -1.66 -9.94 5.20
N TYR A 94 -2.61 -9.58 4.32
CA TYR A 94 -3.93 -10.19 4.26
C TYR A 94 -3.88 -11.60 3.65
N GLU A 95 -4.54 -12.56 4.33
CA GLU A 95 -4.52 -13.99 4.04
C GLU A 95 -5.95 -14.56 3.83
N GLY A 96 -6.90 -13.77 3.41
CA GLY A 96 -8.32 -14.15 3.35
C GLY A 96 -8.73 -15.13 2.26
N GLY A 97 -7.78 -15.69 1.49
CA GLY A 97 -8.03 -16.71 0.46
C GLY A 97 -8.45 -16.18 -0.91
N TYR A 98 -8.86 -14.92 -1.00
CA TYR A 98 -9.09 -14.18 -2.25
C TYR A 98 -8.44 -12.80 -2.17
N SER A 99 -8.09 -12.23 -3.31
CA SER A 99 -7.35 -10.96 -3.34
C SER A 99 -8.22 -9.81 -2.83
N TYR A 100 -7.75 -9.11 -1.80
CA TYR A 100 -8.30 -7.82 -1.38
C TYR A 100 -8.06 -6.76 -2.45
N HIS A 101 -9.04 -5.89 -2.70
CA HIS A 101 -8.92 -4.86 -3.74
C HIS A 101 -9.39 -3.45 -3.31
N GLY A 102 -9.61 -3.22 -2.03
CA GLY A 102 -9.93 -1.89 -1.50
C GLY A 102 -8.75 -0.93 -1.52
N LYS A 103 -9.04 0.37 -1.66
CA LYS A 103 -8.08 1.46 -1.54
C LYS A 103 -8.71 2.51 -0.64
N SER A 104 -8.25 2.53 0.59
CA SER A 104 -8.79 3.41 1.61
C SER A 104 -7.73 3.85 2.60
N VAL A 105 -7.91 5.05 3.13
CA VAL A 105 -7.08 5.59 4.20
C VAL A 105 -7.98 6.16 5.29
N LEU A 106 -7.65 5.85 6.54
CA LEU A 106 -8.20 6.52 7.71
C LEU A 106 -7.12 7.38 8.34
N ILE A 107 -7.49 8.59 8.70
CA ILE A 107 -6.64 9.54 9.40
C ILE A 107 -7.38 9.95 10.66
N ASP A 108 -6.78 9.67 11.80
CA ASP A 108 -7.37 9.82 13.13
C ASP A 108 -8.78 9.18 13.24
N ASP A 109 -9.73 9.87 13.85
CA ASP A 109 -11.08 9.36 14.10
C ASP A 109 -12.17 10.04 13.24
N ASN A 110 -11.78 10.90 12.29
CA ASN A 110 -12.72 11.72 11.53
C ASN A 110 -12.50 11.74 10.01
N ILE A 111 -11.26 11.64 9.52
CA ILE A 111 -11.00 11.69 8.07
C ILE A 111 -10.96 10.29 7.47
N SER A 112 -11.73 10.11 6.40
CA SER A 112 -11.75 8.91 5.57
C SER A 112 -11.41 9.28 4.13
N VAL A 113 -10.55 8.50 3.49
CA VAL A 113 -10.22 8.66 2.07
C VAL A 113 -10.48 7.35 1.35
N ILE A 114 -11.31 7.38 0.32
CA ILE A 114 -11.72 6.18 -0.44
C ILE A 114 -11.64 6.52 -1.92
N GLY A 115 -11.14 5.58 -2.74
CA GLY A 115 -11.12 5.82 -4.17
C GLY A 115 -10.47 4.74 -5.00
N SER A 116 -9.88 5.14 -6.13
CA SER A 116 -9.30 4.23 -7.12
C SER A 116 -7.78 4.11 -7.01
N PHE A 117 -7.09 5.02 -6.31
CA PHE A 117 -5.64 5.11 -6.25
C PHE A 117 -5.01 3.91 -5.52
N ASN A 118 -4.22 3.12 -6.23
CA ASN A 118 -3.34 2.14 -5.59
C ASN A 118 -2.01 2.81 -5.19
N ILE A 119 -1.32 2.22 -4.21
CA ILE A 119 0.05 2.65 -3.88
C ILE A 119 1.01 2.01 -4.90
N ASP A 120 0.91 2.45 -6.15
CA ASP A 120 1.77 1.99 -7.25
C ASP A 120 2.14 3.13 -8.20
N MET A 121 3.21 2.88 -8.97
CA MET A 121 3.71 3.87 -9.93
C MET A 121 2.74 4.13 -11.07
N ARG A 122 1.92 3.15 -11.45
CA ARG A 122 0.93 3.31 -12.50
C ARG A 122 -0.16 4.31 -12.08
N SER A 123 -0.73 4.12 -10.88
CA SER A 123 -1.69 5.06 -10.31
C SER A 123 -1.08 6.45 -10.09
N ALA A 124 0.20 6.51 -9.68
CA ALA A 124 0.86 7.79 -9.41
C ALA A 124 1.23 8.59 -10.67
N TYR A 125 1.51 7.93 -11.82
CA TYR A 125 2.11 8.59 -12.98
C TYR A 125 1.36 8.41 -14.29
N LEU A 126 0.54 7.37 -14.45
CA LEU A 126 -0.06 7.01 -15.73
C LEU A 126 -1.58 7.08 -15.74
N ASP A 127 -2.23 6.60 -14.69
CA ASP A 127 -3.68 6.51 -14.62
C ASP A 127 -4.30 7.83 -14.13
N THR A 128 -5.57 8.04 -14.46
CA THR A 128 -6.38 9.10 -13.86
C THR A 128 -7.10 8.53 -12.66
N GLU A 129 -6.75 9.00 -11.48
CA GLU A 129 -7.26 8.49 -10.21
C GLU A 129 -8.14 9.52 -9.50
N LEU A 130 -9.10 9.02 -8.74
CA LEU A 130 -9.97 9.83 -7.91
C LEU A 130 -9.95 9.30 -6.47
N MET A 131 -9.72 10.19 -5.51
CA MET A 131 -9.86 9.91 -4.09
C MET A 131 -10.87 10.89 -3.47
N LEU A 132 -11.89 10.35 -2.83
CA LEU A 132 -12.88 11.11 -2.07
C LEU A 132 -12.39 11.25 -0.63
N VAL A 133 -12.27 12.48 -0.16
CA VAL A 133 -11.93 12.82 1.23
C VAL A 133 -13.20 13.21 1.96
N ILE A 134 -13.47 12.55 3.08
CA ILE A 134 -14.69 12.73 3.88
C ILE A 134 -14.29 13.05 5.31
N ASP A 135 -14.70 14.20 5.80
CA ASP A 135 -14.58 14.57 7.22
C ASP A 135 -15.89 14.22 7.95
N SER A 136 -15.91 13.05 8.58
CA SER A 136 -17.07 12.56 9.33
C SER A 136 -16.65 11.42 10.26
N LYS A 137 -16.83 11.61 11.55
CA LYS A 137 -16.58 10.58 12.57
C LYS A 137 -17.42 9.32 12.38
N ASP A 138 -18.65 9.45 11.92
CA ASP A 138 -19.54 8.30 11.74
C ASP A 138 -19.10 7.45 10.55
N ILE A 139 -18.77 8.07 9.42
CA ILE A 139 -18.25 7.38 8.24
C ILE A 139 -16.87 6.77 8.54
N ASN A 140 -16.02 7.51 9.24
CA ASN A 140 -14.70 7.00 9.64
C ASN A 140 -14.83 5.75 10.52
N ARG A 141 -15.74 5.76 11.50
CA ARG A 141 -16.01 4.61 12.37
C ARG A 141 -16.55 3.40 11.59
N GLU A 142 -17.44 3.63 10.63
CA GLU A 142 -18.00 2.56 9.79
C GLU A 142 -16.92 1.96 8.89
N LEU A 143 -16.12 2.79 8.23
CA LEU A 143 -14.98 2.35 7.42
C LEU A 143 -13.95 1.60 8.26
N ASN A 144 -13.62 2.11 9.46
CA ASN A 144 -12.67 1.43 10.36
C ASN A 144 -13.14 0.03 10.75
N ARG A 145 -14.43 -0.15 11.09
CA ARG A 145 -14.98 -1.49 11.36
C ARG A 145 -14.85 -2.44 10.17
N SER A 146 -15.08 -1.92 8.96
CA SER A 146 -14.89 -2.70 7.74
C SER A 146 -13.42 -3.10 7.56
N MET A 147 -12.49 -2.16 7.75
CA MET A 147 -11.05 -2.39 7.63
C MET A 147 -10.56 -3.40 8.68
N GLU A 148 -10.97 -3.25 9.94
CA GLU A 148 -10.65 -4.19 11.03
C GLU A 148 -11.10 -5.62 10.71
N GLY A 149 -12.26 -5.79 10.07
CA GLY A 149 -12.73 -7.11 9.65
C GLY A 149 -11.77 -7.82 8.68
N TYR A 150 -11.06 -7.08 7.83
CA TYR A 150 -10.02 -7.63 6.96
C TYR A 150 -8.70 -7.86 7.72
N GLU A 151 -8.34 -6.96 8.65
CA GLU A 151 -7.13 -7.08 9.46
C GLU A 151 -7.17 -8.31 10.38
N MET A 152 -8.35 -8.74 10.84
CA MET A 152 -8.52 -9.97 11.63
C MET A 152 -8.08 -11.25 10.89
N VAL A 153 -7.94 -11.22 9.58
CA VAL A 153 -7.40 -12.29 8.75
C VAL A 153 -6.08 -11.91 8.09
N ALA A 154 -5.32 -11.04 8.74
CA ALA A 154 -4.01 -10.60 8.32
C ALA A 154 -2.95 -10.91 9.39
N ARG A 155 -1.68 -10.93 8.99
CA ARG A 155 -0.52 -11.12 9.87
C ARG A 155 0.41 -9.93 9.75
N LYS A 156 0.87 -9.39 10.86
CA LYS A 156 1.85 -8.30 10.85
C LYS A 156 3.24 -8.84 10.53
N ALA A 157 3.87 -8.25 9.53
CA ALA A 157 5.20 -8.65 9.09
C ALA A 157 6.29 -7.88 9.86
N ASP A 158 7.30 -8.57 10.34
CA ASP A 158 8.45 -7.99 11.01
C ASP A 158 9.70 -7.93 10.10
N LYS A 159 10.63 -7.04 10.44
CA LYS A 159 11.86 -6.79 9.65
C LYS A 159 12.82 -7.98 9.62
N ASP A 160 12.76 -8.85 10.61
CA ASP A 160 13.57 -10.06 10.70
C ASP A 160 12.98 -11.24 9.90
N GLY A 161 11.82 -11.03 9.26
CA GLY A 161 11.11 -12.04 8.48
C GLY A 161 10.12 -12.86 9.30
N SER A 162 10.01 -12.61 10.60
CA SER A 162 8.96 -13.19 11.46
C SER A 162 7.60 -12.51 11.23
N TYR A 163 6.58 -13.02 11.90
CA TYR A 163 5.24 -12.46 11.86
C TYR A 163 4.64 -12.40 13.28
N ASP A 164 4.13 -11.24 13.63
CA ASP A 164 3.16 -11.15 14.71
C ASP A 164 1.79 -11.58 14.18
N ASN A 165 1.19 -12.57 14.85
CA ASN A 165 -0.05 -13.22 14.40
C ASN A 165 -1.06 -13.34 15.54
N PRO A 166 -1.59 -12.21 16.01
CA PRO A 166 -2.46 -12.20 17.19
C PRO A 166 -3.79 -12.95 16.97
N TYR A 167 -4.20 -13.12 15.71
CA TYR A 167 -5.46 -13.78 15.35
C TYR A 167 -5.29 -15.25 14.94
N ASN A 168 -4.08 -15.82 15.07
CA ASN A 168 -3.77 -17.20 14.63
C ASN A 168 -4.17 -17.48 13.17
N VAL A 169 -3.97 -16.53 12.30
CA VAL A 169 -4.29 -16.61 10.87
C VAL A 169 -3.37 -17.64 10.20
N LYS A 170 -3.95 -18.57 9.45
CA LYS A 170 -3.18 -19.51 8.64
C LYS A 170 -2.73 -18.83 7.35
N PRO A 171 -1.43 -18.84 7.02
CA PRO A 171 -0.97 -18.26 5.76
C PRO A 171 -1.53 -19.03 4.57
N VAL A 172 -1.86 -18.30 3.51
CA VAL A 172 -2.17 -18.91 2.22
C VAL A 172 -0.91 -19.57 1.66
N GLU A 173 -0.99 -20.83 1.28
CA GLU A 173 0.15 -21.54 0.70
C GLU A 173 0.46 -21.05 -0.70
N LEU A 174 1.72 -20.74 -0.96
CA LEU A 174 2.19 -20.38 -2.29
C LEU A 174 2.24 -21.65 -3.16
N SER A 175 1.37 -21.76 -4.17
CA SER A 175 1.40 -22.90 -5.08
C SER A 175 2.72 -22.95 -5.87
N SER A 176 3.20 -24.16 -6.19
CA SER A 176 4.44 -24.36 -6.99
C SER A 176 4.38 -23.67 -8.35
N TYR A 177 3.19 -23.57 -8.95
CA TYR A 177 2.95 -22.81 -10.17
C TYR A 177 3.23 -21.32 -9.96
N ARG A 178 2.66 -20.74 -8.89
CA ARG A 178 2.83 -19.32 -8.54
C ARG A 178 4.29 -18.99 -8.20
N GLU A 179 4.95 -19.88 -7.47
CA GLU A 179 6.37 -19.72 -7.18
C GLU A 179 7.23 -19.67 -8.43
N ARG A 180 6.96 -20.53 -9.42
CA ARG A 180 7.65 -20.51 -10.73
C ARG A 180 7.35 -19.24 -11.50
N GLN A 181 6.08 -18.79 -11.53
CA GLN A 181 5.72 -17.52 -12.16
C GLN A 181 6.48 -16.35 -11.53
N MET A 182 6.53 -16.27 -10.21
CA MET A 182 7.24 -15.19 -9.52
C MET A 182 8.74 -15.20 -9.81
N LYS A 183 9.37 -16.39 -9.87
CA LYS A 183 10.80 -16.50 -10.24
C LYS A 183 11.08 -15.99 -11.65
N LEU A 184 10.18 -16.22 -12.60
CA LEU A 184 10.30 -15.71 -13.97
C LEU A 184 10.03 -14.21 -14.04
N ILE A 185 8.98 -13.75 -13.35
CA ILE A 185 8.54 -12.34 -13.35
C ILE A 185 9.54 -11.45 -12.59
N LYS A 186 10.19 -11.96 -11.54
CA LYS A 186 11.09 -11.18 -10.68
C LYS A 186 12.12 -10.37 -11.47
N ASN A 187 12.78 -10.99 -12.44
CA ASN A 187 13.80 -10.32 -13.24
C ASN A 187 13.21 -9.36 -14.27
N PHE A 188 12.03 -9.69 -14.81
CA PHE A 188 11.31 -8.85 -15.77
C PHE A 188 10.56 -7.71 -15.07
N ALA A 189 9.93 -7.96 -13.93
CA ALA A 189 9.19 -6.97 -13.17
C ALA A 189 10.07 -5.80 -12.73
N LEU A 190 11.32 -6.04 -12.33
CA LEU A 190 12.26 -4.99 -11.98
C LEU A 190 12.55 -4.03 -13.14
N TRP A 191 12.51 -4.53 -14.39
CA TRP A 191 12.72 -3.72 -15.58
C TRP A 191 11.44 -3.02 -16.05
N ALA A 192 10.26 -3.64 -15.87
CA ALA A 192 8.97 -3.16 -16.37
C ALA A 192 8.11 -2.48 -15.29
N ARG A 193 8.67 -2.11 -14.14
CA ARG A 193 7.94 -1.53 -12.98
C ARG A 193 7.05 -0.34 -13.32
N TYR A 194 7.39 0.42 -14.38
CA TYR A 194 6.59 1.56 -14.84
C TYR A 194 5.28 1.18 -15.51
N LEU A 195 5.08 -0.09 -15.83
CA LEU A 195 3.87 -0.58 -16.50
C LEU A 195 2.85 -1.18 -15.52
N PHE A 196 3.23 -1.27 -14.24
CA PHE A 196 2.44 -1.90 -13.17
C PHE A 196 2.28 -1.02 -11.96
#